data_c99f6ed8ae5edb0bb45656a362bf5aa8
#
_entry.id   c99f6ed8ae5edb0bb45656a362bf5aa8
#
_cell.length_a   1.000
_cell.length_b   1.000
_cell.length_c   1.000
_cell.angle_alpha   90.00
_cell.angle_beta   90.00
_cell.angle_gamma   90.00
#
_symmetry.space_group_name_H-M   'P 1'
#
loop_
_entity.id
_entity.type
_entity.pdbx_description
1 polymer ?
#
loop_
_entity_poly.entity_id
_entity_poly.type
_entity_poly.pdbx_seq_one_letter_code
_entity_poly.pdbx_strand_id
1 'polypeptide(L)'
;MRIISGKNKGRLILAPKNLPVRPTTDIAKEALFNILENRYYLDRKKILDLFSGTGNISLEFASRGCEDITAIDQNFQCTRFISEMAEELSYHINVIQIDCLNFLKKTKVDYDIIFADPPY
;
A
#
# COMPACT_ATOMS: atom_id res chain seq x y z
N MET A 1 6.69 -10.99 3.57
CA MET A 1 6.39 -10.38 2.26
C MET A 1 7.64 -9.79 1.62
N ARG A 2 7.65 -9.63 0.34
CA ARG A 2 8.84 -9.20 -0.41
C ARG A 2 8.45 -8.17 -1.44
N ILE A 3 9.28 -7.16 -1.61
CA ILE A 3 9.12 -6.19 -2.70
C ILE A 3 9.57 -6.85 -4.00
N ILE A 4 8.68 -6.84 -5.01
CA ILE A 4 8.90 -7.58 -6.26
C ILE A 4 9.73 -6.78 -7.24
N SER A 5 9.51 -5.47 -7.34
CA SER A 5 10.19 -4.65 -8.33
C SER A 5 10.43 -3.23 -7.81
N GLY A 6 11.18 -2.44 -8.58
CA GLY A 6 11.44 -1.04 -8.29
C GLY A 6 12.69 -0.81 -7.46
N LYS A 7 12.72 0.32 -6.78
CA LYS A 7 13.89 0.81 -6.02
C LYS A 7 14.40 -0.21 -5.00
N ASN A 8 13.49 -0.90 -4.31
CA ASN A 8 13.85 -1.86 -3.26
C ASN A 8 13.54 -3.30 -3.65
N LYS A 9 13.64 -3.61 -4.94
CA LYS A 9 13.43 -4.97 -5.45
C LYS A 9 14.18 -6.01 -4.63
N GLY A 10 13.48 -7.07 -4.24
CA GLY A 10 14.04 -8.19 -3.48
C GLY A 10 14.08 -7.97 -1.97
N ARG A 11 13.75 -6.78 -1.48
CA ARG A 11 13.76 -6.50 -0.05
C ARG A 11 12.69 -7.34 0.65
N LEU A 12 13.13 -8.11 1.64
CA LEU A 12 12.23 -8.85 2.50
C LEU A 12 11.70 -7.92 3.59
N ILE A 13 10.40 -7.91 3.80
CA ILE A 13 9.74 -7.11 4.83
C ILE A 13 9.06 -8.05 5.81
N LEU A 14 9.49 -7.96 7.07
CA LEU A 14 8.98 -8.82 8.14
C LEU A 14 7.91 -8.07 8.93
N ALA A 15 6.64 -8.37 8.64
CA ALA A 15 5.53 -7.79 9.38
C ALA A 15 5.41 -8.48 10.75
N PRO A 16 4.98 -7.75 11.80
CA PRO A 16 4.70 -8.37 13.09
C PRO A 16 3.68 -9.49 12.95
N LYS A 17 3.92 -10.61 13.64
CA LYS A 17 3.05 -11.79 13.56
C LYS A 17 1.67 -11.56 14.17
N ASN A 18 1.54 -10.57 15.03
CA ASN A 18 0.30 -10.28 15.72
C ASN A 18 -0.65 -9.35 14.96
N LEU A 19 -0.30 -8.95 13.75
CA LEU A 19 -1.21 -8.15 12.94
C LEU A 19 -2.38 -9.01 12.47
N PRO A 20 -3.62 -8.50 12.59
CA PRO A 20 -4.82 -9.28 12.25
C PRO A 20 -5.12 -9.29 10.75
N VAL A 21 -4.09 -9.43 9.93
CA VAL A 21 -4.22 -9.33 8.48
C VAL A 21 -3.43 -10.43 7.79
N ARG A 22 -3.93 -10.84 6.61
CA ARG A 22 -3.27 -11.81 5.77
C ARG A 22 -2.70 -11.08 4.55
N PRO A 23 -1.37 -11.06 4.36
CA PRO A 23 -0.79 -10.36 3.22
C PRO A 23 -1.14 -11.06 1.90
N THR A 24 -1.24 -10.26 0.84
CA THR A 24 -1.37 -10.76 -0.53
C THR A 24 -0.12 -11.54 -0.90
N THR A 25 -0.28 -12.68 -1.56
CA THR A 25 0.87 -13.50 -1.96
C THR A 25 1.74 -12.76 -2.97
N ASP A 26 3.01 -13.12 -3.03
CA ASP A 26 3.96 -12.52 -3.99
C ASP A 26 3.50 -12.75 -5.43
N ILE A 27 2.96 -13.94 -5.73
CA ILE A 27 2.49 -14.27 -7.08
C ILE A 27 1.30 -13.38 -7.47
N ALA A 28 0.33 -13.21 -6.59
CA ALA A 28 -0.83 -12.37 -6.85
C ALA A 28 -0.42 -10.91 -7.00
N LYS A 29 0.49 -10.44 -6.15
CA LYS A 29 1.00 -9.08 -6.22
C LYS A 29 1.73 -8.82 -7.53
N GLU A 30 2.60 -9.73 -7.94
CA GLU A 30 3.32 -9.61 -9.21
C GLU A 30 2.36 -9.54 -10.40
N ALA A 31 1.35 -10.41 -10.43
CA ALA A 31 0.35 -10.42 -11.49
C ALA A 31 -0.41 -9.09 -11.55
N LEU A 32 -0.84 -8.57 -10.41
CA LEU A 32 -1.53 -7.28 -10.33
C LEU A 32 -0.68 -6.15 -10.89
N PHE A 33 0.57 -6.04 -10.44
CA PHE A 33 1.44 -4.94 -10.86
C PHE A 33 1.90 -5.06 -12.30
N ASN A 34 2.02 -6.27 -12.84
CA ASN A 34 2.28 -6.44 -14.27
C ASN A 34 1.15 -5.85 -15.11
N ILE A 35 -0.10 -6.06 -14.69
CA ILE A 35 -1.26 -5.47 -15.38
C ILE A 35 -1.23 -3.94 -15.26
N LEU A 36 -0.98 -3.42 -14.06
CA LEU A 36 -1.00 -1.98 -13.82
C LEU A 36 0.10 -1.27 -14.61
N GLU A 37 1.31 -1.79 -14.61
CA GLU A 37 2.44 -1.17 -15.32
C GLU A 37 2.29 -1.23 -16.84
N ASN A 38 1.53 -2.19 -17.36
CA ASN A 38 1.24 -2.25 -18.79
C ASN A 38 0.20 -1.20 -19.23
N ARG A 39 -0.55 -0.63 -18.29
CA ARG A 39 -1.62 0.33 -18.58
C ARG A 39 -1.32 1.75 -18.16
N TYR A 40 -0.49 1.94 -17.12
CA TYR A 40 -0.30 3.25 -16.49
C TYR A 40 1.16 3.54 -16.23
N TYR A 41 1.49 4.83 -16.25
CA TYR A 41 2.75 5.33 -15.70
C TYR A 41 2.53 5.56 -14.20
N LEU A 42 2.88 4.57 -13.39
CA LEU A 42 2.55 4.56 -11.97
C LEU A 42 3.13 5.74 -11.19
N ASP A 43 4.30 6.23 -11.60
CA ASP A 43 4.97 7.37 -10.96
C ASP A 43 4.17 8.66 -11.03
N ARG A 44 3.17 8.74 -11.90
CA ARG A 44 2.32 9.92 -12.10
C ARG A 44 0.92 9.76 -11.52
N LYS A 45 0.65 8.64 -10.87
CA LYS A 45 -0.71 8.31 -10.41
C LYS A 45 -0.88 8.59 -8.93
N LYS A 46 -2.07 9.03 -8.57
CA LYS A 46 -2.50 9.22 -7.20
C LYS A 46 -3.18 7.94 -6.74
N ILE A 47 -2.62 7.30 -5.72
CA ILE A 47 -3.01 5.96 -5.29
C ILE A 47 -3.72 6.01 -3.94
N LEU A 48 -4.79 5.24 -3.80
CA LEU A 48 -5.47 5.03 -2.53
C LEU A 48 -5.55 3.54 -2.23
N ASP A 49 -5.05 3.15 -1.06
CA ASP A 49 -5.12 1.79 -0.54
C ASP A 49 -6.08 1.78 0.64
N LEU A 50 -7.29 1.27 0.43
CA LEU A 50 -8.39 1.39 1.40
C LEU A 50 -8.31 0.41 2.58
N PHE A 51 -7.67 -0.72 2.42
CA PHE A 51 -7.50 -1.74 3.46
C PHE A 51 -6.03 -2.16 3.48
N SER A 52 -5.18 -1.27 3.97
CA SER A 52 -3.74 -1.37 3.75
C SER A 52 -3.08 -2.54 4.49
N GLY A 53 -3.61 -2.93 5.64
CA GLY A 53 -3.08 -4.03 6.42
C GLY A 53 -1.59 -3.88 6.71
N THR A 54 -0.78 -4.82 6.23
CA THR A 54 0.67 -4.78 6.38
C THR A 54 1.36 -3.75 5.48
N GLY A 55 0.60 -3.13 4.58
CA GLY A 55 1.16 -2.19 3.61
C GLY A 55 1.79 -2.85 2.39
N ASN A 56 1.57 -4.14 2.19
CA ASN A 56 2.20 -4.90 1.11
C ASN A 56 2.00 -4.24 -0.26
N ILE A 57 0.79 -3.77 -0.56
CA ILE A 57 0.47 -3.13 -1.83
C ILE A 57 1.00 -1.71 -1.88
N SER A 58 0.80 -0.92 -0.83
CA SER A 58 1.28 0.47 -0.78
C SER A 58 2.80 0.55 -0.89
N LEU A 59 3.52 -0.33 -0.20
CA LEU A 59 4.98 -0.37 -0.26
C LEU A 59 5.47 -0.78 -1.65
N GLU A 60 4.74 -1.66 -2.32
CA GLU A 60 5.07 -2.04 -3.70
C GLU A 60 4.89 -0.87 -4.67
N PHE A 61 3.77 -0.13 -4.57
CA PHE A 61 3.57 1.09 -5.37
C PHE A 61 4.73 2.06 -5.16
N ALA A 62 5.10 2.30 -3.91
CA ALA A 62 6.19 3.23 -3.58
C ALA A 62 7.53 2.77 -4.15
N SER A 63 7.84 1.49 -4.05
CA SER A 63 9.07 0.94 -4.62
C SER A 63 9.13 1.12 -6.14
N ARG A 64 7.99 1.06 -6.80
CA ARG A 64 7.90 1.23 -8.26
C ARG A 64 7.81 2.69 -8.69
N GLY A 65 8.01 3.63 -7.79
CA GLY A 65 8.15 5.04 -8.12
C GLY A 65 6.97 5.93 -7.83
N CYS A 66 5.88 5.40 -7.27
CA CYS A 66 4.74 6.23 -6.87
C CYS A 66 5.12 7.12 -5.70
N GLU A 67 4.83 8.41 -5.80
CA GLU A 67 5.13 9.40 -4.75
C GLU A 67 3.87 9.99 -4.12
N ASP A 68 2.69 9.62 -4.60
CA ASP A 68 1.42 10.13 -4.09
C ASP A 68 0.52 8.95 -3.71
N ILE A 69 0.79 8.39 -2.53
CA ILE A 69 0.09 7.22 -2.02
C ILE A 69 -0.57 7.57 -0.70
N THR A 70 -1.85 7.26 -0.58
CA THR A 70 -2.58 7.33 0.69
C THR A 70 -2.96 5.91 1.08
N ALA A 71 -2.50 5.49 2.26
CA ALA A 71 -2.78 4.17 2.81
C ALA A 71 -3.60 4.32 4.08
N ILE A 72 -4.77 3.71 4.12
CA ILE A 72 -5.62 3.77 5.30
C ILE A 72 -5.90 2.39 5.87
N ASP A 73 -6.05 2.33 7.17
CA ASP A 73 -6.48 1.14 7.89
C ASP A 73 -7.06 1.57 9.23
N GLN A 74 -8.04 0.85 9.73
CA GLN A 74 -8.61 1.17 11.04
C GLN A 74 -7.74 0.68 12.20
N ASN A 75 -6.83 -0.24 11.96
CA ASN A 75 -5.98 -0.83 13.00
C ASN A 75 -4.71 0.00 13.18
N PHE A 76 -4.50 0.49 14.41
CA PHE A 76 -3.34 1.32 14.73
C PHE A 76 -2.01 0.60 14.51
N GLN A 77 -1.94 -0.69 14.83
CA GLN A 77 -0.69 -1.44 14.67
C GLN A 77 -0.30 -1.56 13.20
N CYS A 78 -1.30 -1.70 12.32
CA CYS A 78 -1.07 -1.73 10.88
C CYS A 78 -0.52 -0.39 10.38
N THR A 79 -1.20 0.71 10.72
CA THR A 79 -0.77 2.04 10.26
C THR A 79 0.61 2.41 10.82
N ARG A 80 0.87 2.05 12.06
CA ARG A 80 2.19 2.27 12.66
C ARG A 80 3.28 1.50 11.92
N PHE A 81 3.04 0.24 11.60
CA PHE A 81 4.00 -0.57 10.84
C PHE A 81 4.28 0.04 9.47
N ILE A 82 3.23 0.44 8.74
CA ILE A 82 3.40 1.06 7.43
C ILE A 82 4.20 2.35 7.52
N SER A 83 3.90 3.19 8.51
CA SER A 83 4.63 4.45 8.71
C SER A 83 6.11 4.21 9.01
N GLU A 84 6.41 3.23 9.85
CA GLU A 84 7.80 2.89 10.17
C GLU A 84 8.55 2.38 8.94
N MET A 85 7.92 1.53 8.14
CA MET A 85 8.54 1.01 6.93
C MET A 85 8.72 2.10 5.87
N ALA A 86 7.74 2.98 5.70
CA ALA A 86 7.85 4.10 4.78
C ALA A 86 9.00 5.01 5.16
N GLU A 87 9.18 5.29 6.44
CA GLU A 87 10.31 6.08 6.93
C GLU A 87 11.64 5.38 6.67
N GLU A 88 11.73 4.10 7.01
CA GLU A 88 12.95 3.33 6.82
C GLU A 88 13.39 3.28 5.36
N LEU A 89 12.43 3.13 4.44
CA LEU A 89 12.70 3.00 3.01
C LEU A 89 12.66 4.33 2.26
N SER A 90 12.41 5.44 2.98
CA SER A 90 12.31 6.79 2.41
C SER A 90 11.20 6.92 1.36
N TYR A 91 10.05 6.33 1.64
CA TYR A 91 8.88 6.41 0.78
C TYR A 91 7.94 7.53 1.20
N HIS A 92 7.27 8.13 0.22
CA HIS A 92 6.23 9.13 0.44
C HIS A 92 4.87 8.45 0.49
N ILE A 93 4.42 8.06 1.68
CA ILE A 93 3.11 7.45 1.89
C ILE A 93 2.40 8.21 2.99
N ASN A 94 1.22 8.73 2.65
CA ASN A 94 0.34 9.35 3.63
C ASN A 94 -0.46 8.25 4.33
N VAL A 95 -0.12 7.94 5.57
CA VAL A 95 -0.71 6.84 6.33
C VAL A 95 -1.72 7.41 7.32
N ILE A 96 -2.97 6.94 7.26
CA ILE A 96 -4.04 7.46 8.10
C ILE A 96 -4.77 6.31 8.79
N GLN A 97 -4.90 6.41 10.12
CA GLN A 97 -5.72 5.48 10.88
C GLN A 97 -7.17 5.96 10.85
N ILE A 98 -7.97 5.31 10.03
CA ILE A 98 -9.39 5.63 9.89
C ILE A 98 -10.10 4.43 9.26
N ASP A 99 -11.40 4.26 9.53
CA ASP A 99 -12.15 3.26 8.80
C ASP A 99 -12.50 3.75 7.40
N CYS A 100 -12.64 2.80 6.48
CA CYS A 100 -12.85 3.04 5.07
C CYS A 100 -14.05 3.96 4.79
N LEU A 101 -15.19 3.70 5.42
CA LEU A 101 -16.41 4.48 5.16
C LEU A 101 -16.28 5.93 5.62
N ASN A 102 -15.68 6.15 6.78
CA ASN A 102 -15.44 7.51 7.27
C ASN A 102 -14.46 8.26 6.37
N PHE A 103 -13.44 7.59 5.90
CA PHE A 103 -12.50 8.21 4.96
C PHE A 103 -13.20 8.64 3.68
N LEU A 104 -13.99 7.74 3.08
CA LEU A 104 -14.68 8.02 1.82
C LEU A 104 -15.69 9.14 1.95
N LYS A 105 -16.31 9.32 3.13
CA LYS A 105 -17.24 10.42 3.38
C LYS A 105 -16.55 11.77 3.47
N LYS A 106 -15.27 11.79 3.91
CA LYS A 106 -14.54 13.03 4.19
C LYS A 106 -13.61 13.47 3.07
N THR A 107 -13.10 12.52 2.30
CA THR A 107 -12.12 12.85 1.26
C THR A 107 -12.76 13.63 0.13
N LYS A 108 -12.02 14.64 -0.36
CA LYS A 108 -12.39 15.41 -1.55
C LYS A 108 -11.37 15.22 -2.66
N VAL A 109 -10.46 14.28 -2.47
CA VAL A 109 -9.40 14.00 -3.42
C VAL A 109 -9.90 12.98 -4.44
N ASP A 110 -9.57 13.22 -5.71
CA ASP A 110 -9.81 12.27 -6.78
C ASP A 110 -8.55 11.40 -6.95
N TYR A 111 -8.71 10.10 -6.80
CA TYR A 111 -7.61 9.16 -6.95
C TYR A 111 -7.63 8.52 -8.33
N ASP A 112 -6.45 8.26 -8.88
CA ASP A 112 -6.32 7.60 -10.18
C ASP A 112 -6.49 6.10 -10.06
N ILE A 113 -5.98 5.51 -9.00
CA ILE A 113 -6.09 4.07 -8.73
C ILE A 113 -6.52 3.87 -7.28
N ILE A 114 -7.57 3.10 -7.09
CA ILE A 114 -8.05 2.73 -5.76
C ILE A 114 -7.95 1.23 -5.62
N PHE A 115 -7.15 0.77 -4.66
CA PHE A 115 -7.04 -0.64 -4.32
C PHE A 115 -7.87 -0.94 -3.08
N ALA A 116 -8.70 -1.96 -3.15
CA ALA A 116 -9.57 -2.35 -2.04
C ALA A 116 -9.60 -3.86 -1.91
N ASP A 117 -8.96 -4.37 -0.87
CA ASP A 117 -8.95 -5.79 -0.54
C ASP A 117 -9.41 -5.95 0.91
N PRO A 118 -10.75 -5.92 1.15
CA PRO A 118 -11.28 -6.00 2.52
C PRO A 118 -10.98 -7.34 3.18
N PRO A 119 -10.89 -7.36 4.54
CA PRO A 119 -10.42 -8.54 5.29
C PRO A 119 -11.50 -9.60 5.52
N TYR A 120 -12.29 -9.94 4.55
CA TYR A 120 -13.32 -10.98 4.70
C TYR A 120 -13.52 -11.84 3.46
#